data_70ff12f6a84e19f4d7e889873ff6bd39
#
_entry.id   70ff12f6a84e19f4d7e889873ff6bd39
#
_cell.length_a   1.000
_cell.length_b   1.000
_cell.length_c   1.000
_cell.angle_alpha   90.00
_cell.angle_beta   90.00
_cell.angle_gamma   90.00
#
_symmetry.space_group_name_H-M   'P 1'
#
loop_
_entity.id
_entity.type
_entity.pdbx_description
1 polymer ?
#
loop_
_entity_poly.entity_id
_entity_poly.type
_entity_poly.pdbx_seq_one_letter_code
_entity_poly.pdbx_strand_id
1 'polypeptide(L)'
;MEHRTAIAILALLSLGLNMNAQNVTGETKKIECQKKEGQDSIFKAHLVNNEYQVWLDINFYDNNIIVPRQEIFGKVPGYFGAKRDTRKWIISDATIKGKKAILTIINDYGSEDLKAELKRNTDGNYTLTRLEGSVMKIVVDNKWVKIPKELTFKFFPYKK
;
A
#
# COMPACT_ATOMS: atom_id res chain seq x y z
N MET A 1 -28.40 -70.32 -31.09
CA MET A 1 -29.20 -70.79 -29.92
C MET A 1 -29.47 -69.52 -29.12
N GLU A 2 -30.65 -69.15 -29.33
CA GLU A 2 -31.78 -68.87 -28.42
C GLU A 2 -31.59 -67.54 -27.61
N HIS A 3 -32.32 -66.52 -28.02
CA HIS A 3 -33.72 -66.17 -27.62
C HIS A 3 -33.80 -65.74 -26.14
N ARG A 4 -34.22 -64.55 -25.78
CA ARG A 4 -35.59 -64.02 -25.70
C ARG A 4 -35.59 -62.59 -25.18
N THR A 5 -36.10 -61.68 -25.93
CA THR A 5 -37.40 -60.98 -25.84
C THR A 5 -37.72 -60.31 -24.49
N ALA A 6 -37.74 -58.99 -24.53
CA ALA A 6 -38.90 -58.07 -24.47
C ALA A 6 -39.50 -57.88 -23.06
N ILE A 7 -39.75 -56.67 -22.65
CA ILE A 7 -41.09 -56.08 -22.61
C ILE A 7 -40.92 -54.55 -22.26
N ALA A 8 -41.56 -53.72 -23.07
CA ALA A 8 -41.83 -52.34 -22.83
C ALA A 8 -42.94 -52.14 -21.80
N ILE A 9 -42.84 -51.13 -20.96
CA ILE A 9 -44.03 -50.52 -20.36
C ILE A 9 -43.90 -49.02 -20.50
N LEU A 10 -44.82 -48.52 -21.30
CA LEU A 10 -45.15 -47.11 -21.55
C LEU A 10 -46.06 -46.65 -20.40
N ALA A 11 -45.75 -45.54 -19.76
CA ALA A 11 -46.73 -44.80 -18.97
C ALA A 11 -46.57 -43.29 -19.27
N LEU A 12 -47.56 -42.80 -19.95
CA LEU A 12 -47.82 -41.40 -20.24
C LEU A 12 -48.49 -40.70 -19.02
N LEU A 13 -48.44 -39.35 -19.13
CA LEU A 13 -49.21 -38.31 -18.43
C LEU A 13 -48.58 -37.85 -17.11
N SER A 14 -48.35 -36.54 -16.92
CA SER A 14 -49.26 -35.41 -17.13
C SER A 14 -48.55 -34.07 -17.21
N LEU A 15 -49.10 -33.18 -18.01
CA LEU A 15 -48.83 -31.76 -18.09
C LEU A 15 -48.92 -31.05 -16.72
N GLY A 16 -47.95 -30.18 -16.46
CA GLY A 16 -48.05 -29.14 -15.46
C GLY A 16 -47.24 -27.94 -15.92
N LEU A 17 -47.84 -27.14 -16.81
CA LEU A 17 -47.34 -25.78 -17.08
C LEU A 17 -47.56 -24.94 -15.83
N ASN A 18 -46.47 -24.59 -15.13
CA ASN A 18 -46.46 -23.48 -14.22
C ASN A 18 -45.43 -22.45 -14.72
N MET A 19 -45.94 -21.51 -15.49
CA MET A 19 -45.25 -20.25 -15.75
C MET A 19 -45.27 -19.45 -14.44
N ASN A 20 -44.14 -19.42 -13.75
CA ASN A 20 -43.90 -18.41 -12.73
C ASN A 20 -42.79 -17.48 -13.26
N ALA A 21 -43.27 -16.35 -13.76
CA ALA A 21 -42.39 -15.19 -14.03
C ALA A 21 -41.84 -14.71 -12.68
N GLN A 22 -40.61 -15.07 -12.37
CA GLN A 22 -39.91 -14.48 -11.24
C GLN A 22 -38.88 -13.50 -11.76
N ASN A 23 -39.12 -12.24 -11.39
CA ASN A 23 -38.28 -11.08 -11.39
C ASN A 23 -36.78 -11.40 -11.39
N VAL A 24 -36.11 -11.00 -12.47
CA VAL A 24 -34.67 -10.80 -12.48
C VAL A 24 -34.40 -9.48 -11.77
N THR A 25 -34.35 -9.52 -10.45
CA THR A 25 -33.67 -8.48 -9.67
C THR A 25 -32.19 -8.80 -9.73
N GLY A 26 -31.47 -7.98 -10.48
CA GLY A 26 -30.01 -8.00 -10.54
C GLY A 26 -29.41 -7.81 -9.14
N GLU A 27 -29.04 -8.87 -8.48
CA GLU A 27 -28.09 -8.82 -7.38
C GLU A 27 -26.73 -8.47 -7.96
N THR A 28 -26.43 -7.18 -7.92
CA THR A 28 -25.05 -6.71 -8.03
C THR A 28 -24.31 -7.31 -6.84
N LYS A 29 -23.62 -8.40 -7.06
CA LYS A 29 -22.73 -9.04 -6.10
C LYS A 29 -21.63 -8.04 -5.80
N LYS A 30 -21.86 -7.23 -4.76
CA LYS A 30 -20.88 -6.36 -4.13
C LYS A 30 -19.75 -7.29 -3.70
N ILE A 31 -18.66 -7.29 -4.46
CA ILE A 31 -17.43 -7.93 -4.03
C ILE A 31 -16.93 -7.09 -2.86
N GLU A 32 -17.41 -7.40 -1.67
CA GLU A 32 -16.76 -6.98 -0.45
C GLU A 32 -15.38 -7.62 -0.48
N CYS A 33 -14.40 -6.79 -0.81
CA CYS A 33 -13.00 -7.10 -0.56
C CYS A 33 -12.88 -7.28 0.97
N GLN A 34 -13.02 -8.51 1.43
CA GLN A 34 -12.77 -8.86 2.82
C GLN A 34 -11.32 -8.49 3.09
N LYS A 35 -11.15 -7.33 3.74
CA LYS A 35 -9.90 -6.90 4.34
C LYS A 35 -9.53 -8.03 5.30
N LYS A 36 -8.57 -8.88 4.94
CA LYS A 36 -7.99 -9.87 5.83
C LYS A 36 -7.42 -9.10 7.01
N GLU A 37 -8.16 -9.04 8.11
CA GLU A 37 -7.63 -8.67 9.41
C GLU A 37 -6.56 -9.70 9.76
N GLY A 38 -5.30 -9.27 9.70
CA GLY A 38 -4.14 -10.13 9.98
C GLY A 38 -2.96 -9.96 9.03
N GLN A 39 -3.07 -9.19 7.98
CA GLN A 39 -1.89 -8.80 7.22
C GLN A 39 -1.30 -7.58 7.91
N ASP A 40 -0.18 -7.80 8.65
CA ASP A 40 0.60 -6.74 9.30
C ASP A 40 0.66 -5.54 8.38
N SER A 41 0.12 -4.40 8.84
CA SER A 41 0.17 -3.13 8.11
C SER A 41 1.58 -2.54 8.20
N ILE A 42 2.54 -3.28 7.63
CA ILE A 42 3.98 -3.01 7.72
C ILE A 42 4.36 -1.62 7.19
N PHE A 43 3.56 -1.06 6.28
CA PHE A 43 3.76 0.28 5.73
C PHE A 43 2.80 1.33 6.32
N LYS A 44 2.39 1.15 7.58
CA LYS A 44 1.74 2.15 8.41
C LYS A 44 2.58 2.31 9.67
N ALA A 45 3.54 3.24 9.65
CA ALA A 45 4.60 3.28 10.63
C ALA A 45 5.24 4.66 10.78
N HIS A 46 5.78 4.91 11.97
CA HIS A 46 6.80 5.93 12.22
C HIS A 46 8.17 5.24 12.28
N LEU A 47 9.06 5.60 11.39
CA LEU A 47 10.37 4.99 11.23
C LEU A 47 11.46 6.03 11.53
N VAL A 48 12.46 5.69 12.34
CA VAL A 48 13.46 6.66 12.80
C VAL A 48 14.88 6.18 12.50
N ASN A 49 15.71 7.11 12.00
CA ASN A 49 17.15 6.96 11.95
C ASN A 49 17.80 7.99 12.87
N ASN A 50 18.48 7.52 13.91
CA ASN A 50 19.09 8.37 14.93
C ASN A 50 20.42 8.98 14.47
N GLU A 51 21.14 8.36 13.54
CA GLU A 51 22.43 8.83 13.04
C GLU A 51 22.30 10.19 12.34
N TYR A 52 21.33 10.28 11.41
CA TYR A 52 21.02 11.51 10.70
C TYR A 52 19.93 12.35 11.37
N GLN A 53 19.32 11.86 12.46
CA GLN A 53 18.18 12.46 13.15
C GLN A 53 17.01 12.76 12.19
N VAL A 54 16.64 11.76 11.40
CA VAL A 54 15.61 11.81 10.40
C VAL A 54 14.55 10.73 10.63
N TRP A 55 13.37 10.90 10.04
CA TRP A 55 12.29 9.94 10.16
C TRP A 55 11.46 9.84 8.87
N LEU A 56 10.71 8.76 8.76
CA LEU A 56 9.63 8.56 7.79
C LEU A 56 8.32 8.39 8.56
N ASP A 57 7.32 9.20 8.24
CA ASP A 57 5.92 8.97 8.63
C ASP A 57 5.18 8.45 7.40
N ILE A 58 4.68 7.23 7.48
CA ILE A 58 4.09 6.54 6.34
C ILE A 58 2.75 5.86 6.66
N ASN A 59 1.83 5.91 5.70
CA ASN A 59 0.63 5.09 5.65
C ASN A 59 0.26 4.84 4.19
N PHE A 60 0.87 3.81 3.59
CA PHE A 60 0.69 3.48 2.17
C PHE A 60 -0.62 2.76 1.88
N TYR A 61 -1.44 2.48 2.90
CA TYR A 61 -2.75 1.84 2.73
C TYR A 61 -3.88 2.86 2.60
N ASP A 62 -3.82 3.91 3.43
CA ASP A 62 -4.87 4.92 3.51
C ASP A 62 -4.46 6.24 2.83
N ASN A 63 -3.15 6.45 2.56
CA ASN A 63 -2.58 7.67 1.98
C ASN A 63 -3.10 8.94 2.68
N ASN A 64 -3.16 8.92 4.01
CA ASN A 64 -3.86 9.94 4.81
C ASN A 64 -2.94 10.78 5.70
N ILE A 65 -1.65 10.78 5.41
CA ILE A 65 -0.68 11.59 6.15
C ILE A 65 -0.78 13.05 5.69
N ILE A 66 -0.95 13.96 6.66
CA ILE A 66 -0.82 15.42 6.44
C ILE A 66 0.59 15.81 6.82
N VAL A 67 1.32 16.42 5.88
CA VAL A 67 2.70 16.85 6.11
C VAL A 67 2.69 18.16 6.89
N PRO A 68 3.30 18.21 8.09
CA PRO A 68 3.31 19.42 8.91
C PRO A 68 3.96 20.60 8.19
N ARG A 69 3.27 21.74 8.14
CA ARG A 69 3.66 23.00 7.46
C ARG A 69 3.73 22.89 5.93
N GLN A 70 3.14 21.85 5.37
CA GLN A 70 3.06 21.59 3.93
C GLN A 70 1.65 21.07 3.55
N GLU A 71 0.62 21.64 4.17
CA GLU A 71 -0.78 21.23 4.02
C GLU A 71 -1.28 21.38 2.58
N ILE A 72 -0.59 22.17 1.75
CA ILE A 72 -0.88 22.35 0.33
C ILE A 72 -0.82 21.03 -0.47
N PHE A 73 -0.02 20.05 -0.02
CA PHE A 73 0.03 18.73 -0.64
C PHE A 73 -1.16 17.85 -0.29
N GLY A 74 -2.00 18.29 0.68
CA GLY A 74 -3.13 17.50 1.14
C GLY A 74 -2.71 16.20 1.80
N LYS A 75 -3.50 15.15 1.58
CA LYS A 75 -3.22 13.80 2.09
C LYS A 75 -2.27 13.07 1.14
N VAL A 76 -1.18 12.56 1.68
CA VAL A 76 -0.13 11.85 0.95
C VAL A 76 0.18 10.50 1.59
N PRO A 77 0.86 9.56 0.89
CA PRO A 77 1.34 8.30 1.47
C PRO A 77 2.28 8.48 2.66
N GLY A 78 3.06 9.57 2.67
CA GLY A 78 3.98 9.83 3.76
C GLY A 78 4.98 10.95 3.44
N TYR A 79 5.93 11.13 4.35
CA TYR A 79 7.04 12.07 4.14
C TYR A 79 8.28 11.67 4.93
N PHE A 80 9.42 12.17 4.45
CA PHE A 80 10.70 12.14 5.16
C PHE A 80 10.94 13.51 5.81
N GLY A 81 11.21 13.50 7.10
CA GLY A 81 11.49 14.67 7.90
C GLY A 81 12.84 14.60 8.59
N ALA A 82 13.34 15.76 9.04
CA ALA A 82 14.57 15.87 9.80
C ALA A 82 14.40 16.80 11.02
N LYS A 83 15.06 16.48 12.13
CA LYS A 83 14.95 17.24 13.38
C LYS A 83 15.52 18.65 13.24
N ARG A 84 16.58 18.79 12.46
CA ARG A 84 17.33 20.05 12.28
C ARG A 84 17.00 20.78 10.99
N ASP A 85 16.05 20.24 10.18
CA ASP A 85 15.62 20.86 8.94
C ASP A 85 14.10 20.92 8.88
N THR A 86 13.54 22.08 8.58
CA THR A 86 12.08 22.25 8.46
C THR A 86 11.54 21.75 7.12
N ARG A 87 12.38 21.62 6.10
CA ARG A 87 12.02 21.11 4.77
C ARG A 87 11.66 19.63 4.85
N LYS A 88 10.85 19.22 3.91
CA LYS A 88 10.35 17.86 3.83
C LYS A 88 10.60 17.26 2.45
N TRP A 89 10.74 15.95 2.42
CA TRP A 89 10.64 15.19 1.19
C TRP A 89 9.32 14.42 1.24
N ILE A 90 8.45 14.71 0.28
CA ILE A 90 7.08 14.22 0.24
C ILE A 90 7.05 12.93 -0.55
N ILE A 91 6.49 11.88 0.01
CA ILE A 91 6.19 10.65 -0.73
C ILE A 91 4.88 10.92 -1.47
N SER A 92 4.98 11.20 -2.76
CA SER A 92 3.82 11.53 -3.61
C SER A 92 3.09 10.29 -4.10
N ASP A 93 3.80 9.15 -4.22
CA ASP A 93 3.23 7.87 -4.60
C ASP A 93 3.97 6.72 -3.93
N ALA A 94 3.24 5.61 -3.65
CA ALA A 94 3.78 4.40 -3.07
C ALA A 94 3.07 3.16 -3.61
N THR A 95 3.82 2.26 -4.24
CA THR A 95 3.31 0.97 -4.74
C THR A 95 3.88 -0.17 -3.91
N ILE A 96 3.02 -0.87 -3.16
CA ILE A 96 3.41 -1.98 -2.29
C ILE A 96 3.60 -3.27 -3.11
N LYS A 97 4.71 -3.97 -2.87
CA LYS A 97 5.03 -5.28 -3.43
C LYS A 97 5.55 -6.22 -2.32
N GLY A 98 4.63 -6.89 -1.64
CA GLY A 98 4.95 -7.75 -0.48
C GLY A 98 5.62 -6.98 0.66
N LYS A 99 6.88 -7.29 0.98
CA LYS A 99 7.66 -6.61 2.03
C LYS A 99 8.44 -5.40 1.53
N LYS A 100 8.19 -4.94 0.31
CA LYS A 100 8.82 -3.79 -0.32
C LYS A 100 7.75 -2.81 -0.80
N ALA A 101 8.10 -1.55 -0.90
CA ALA A 101 7.31 -0.53 -1.57
C ALA A 101 8.22 0.31 -2.47
N ILE A 102 7.76 0.62 -3.67
CA ILE A 102 8.42 1.54 -4.59
C ILE A 102 7.77 2.90 -4.39
N LEU A 103 8.60 3.91 -4.18
CA LEU A 103 8.20 5.26 -3.80
C LEU A 103 8.61 6.25 -4.88
N THR A 104 7.73 7.21 -5.16
CA THR A 104 8.09 8.48 -5.80
C THR A 104 8.17 9.53 -4.71
N ILE A 105 9.30 10.23 -4.62
CA ILE A 105 9.58 11.20 -3.57
C ILE A 105 9.98 12.51 -4.24
N ILE A 106 9.39 13.61 -3.80
CA ILE A 106 9.69 14.97 -4.26
C ILE A 106 10.12 15.82 -3.07
N ASN A 107 10.95 16.85 -3.31
CA ASN A 107 11.20 17.84 -2.27
C ASN A 107 9.99 18.80 -2.15
N ASP A 108 9.89 19.51 -1.04
CA ASP A 108 8.78 20.44 -0.78
C ASP A 108 8.79 21.71 -1.65
N TYR A 109 9.83 21.91 -2.46
CA TYR A 109 9.90 22.95 -3.49
C TYR A 109 9.47 22.44 -4.87
N GLY A 110 9.29 21.11 -5.06
CA GLY A 110 8.91 20.50 -6.33
C GLY A 110 10.00 20.54 -7.42
N SER A 111 11.25 20.88 -7.06
CA SER A 111 12.36 21.02 -8.02
C SER A 111 13.25 19.78 -8.14
N GLU A 112 13.13 18.86 -7.21
CA GLU A 112 13.91 17.62 -7.18
C GLU A 112 12.98 16.44 -6.89
N ASP A 113 13.20 15.35 -7.63
CA ASP A 113 12.46 14.09 -7.49
C ASP A 113 13.42 12.91 -7.49
N LEU A 114 12.96 11.80 -6.91
CA LEU A 114 13.68 10.55 -6.93
C LEU A 114 12.71 9.37 -6.82
N LYS A 115 13.17 8.19 -7.25
CA LYS A 115 12.55 6.92 -6.91
C LYS A 115 13.38 6.18 -5.88
N ALA A 116 12.69 5.55 -4.95
CA ALA A 116 13.31 4.76 -3.89
C ALA A 116 12.54 3.46 -3.64
N GLU A 117 13.21 2.48 -3.07
CA GLU A 117 12.62 1.27 -2.51
C GLU A 117 12.66 1.36 -0.99
N LEU A 118 11.52 1.17 -0.32
CA LEU A 118 11.46 0.94 1.12
C LEU A 118 11.18 -0.53 1.37
N LYS A 119 12.10 -1.22 2.03
CA LYS A 119 12.02 -2.66 2.31
C LYS A 119 11.94 -2.89 3.81
N ARG A 120 10.98 -3.72 4.28
CA ARG A 120 11.00 -4.27 5.63
C ARG A 120 11.95 -5.48 5.67
N ASN A 121 12.94 -5.42 6.54
CA ASN A 121 13.92 -6.46 6.75
C ASN A 121 13.38 -7.57 7.66
N THR A 122 14.10 -8.69 7.74
CA THR A 122 13.74 -9.83 8.59
C THR A 122 13.85 -9.51 10.09
N ASP A 123 14.71 -8.57 10.47
CA ASP A 123 14.90 -8.08 11.84
C ASP A 123 13.84 -7.04 12.28
N GLY A 124 12.86 -6.73 11.40
CA GLY A 124 11.81 -5.74 11.65
C GLY A 124 12.20 -4.29 11.37
N ASN A 125 13.46 -3.99 11.07
CA ASN A 125 13.91 -2.69 10.60
C ASN A 125 13.52 -2.46 9.14
N TYR A 126 13.72 -1.22 8.67
CA TYR A 126 13.44 -0.84 7.28
C TYR A 126 14.67 -0.26 6.64
N THR A 127 14.86 -0.55 5.37
CA THR A 127 15.91 0.04 4.54
C THR A 127 15.29 0.83 3.41
N LEU A 128 15.61 2.11 3.33
CA LEU A 128 15.29 2.99 2.21
C LEU A 128 16.49 3.01 1.28
N THR A 129 16.31 2.61 0.03
CA THR A 129 17.36 2.61 -0.99
C THR A 129 16.93 3.51 -2.14
N ARG A 130 17.69 4.57 -2.43
CA ARG A 130 17.47 5.41 -3.61
C ARG A 130 17.82 4.61 -4.87
N LEU A 131 16.87 4.51 -5.79
CA LEU A 131 17.04 3.81 -7.07
C LEU A 131 17.56 4.75 -8.15
N GLU A 132 16.87 5.87 -8.36
CA GLU A 132 17.19 6.86 -9.39
C GLU A 132 16.81 8.28 -8.95
N GLY A 133 17.23 9.29 -9.69
CA GLY A 133 16.89 10.69 -9.46
C GLY A 133 17.80 11.40 -8.45
N SER A 134 17.28 12.44 -7.85
CA SER A 134 18.02 13.38 -7.01
C SER A 134 18.57 12.76 -5.71
N VAL A 135 19.67 13.30 -5.21
CA VAL A 135 20.20 12.92 -3.89
C VAL A 135 19.45 13.70 -2.83
N MET A 136 18.78 12.99 -1.92
CA MET A 136 18.16 13.63 -0.76
C MET A 136 19.19 14.36 0.09
N LYS A 137 18.86 15.58 0.50
CA LYS A 137 19.71 16.44 1.32
C LYS A 137 18.89 17.02 2.45
N ILE A 138 19.53 17.23 3.59
CA ILE A 138 19.00 17.99 4.74
C ILE A 138 19.98 19.11 5.08
N VAL A 139 19.50 20.14 5.77
CA VAL A 139 20.38 21.18 6.31
C VAL A 139 20.64 20.91 7.78
N VAL A 140 21.91 20.93 8.14
CA VAL A 140 22.40 20.77 9.49
C VAL A 140 23.41 21.89 9.74
N ASP A 141 23.12 22.75 10.71
CA ASP A 141 24.01 23.88 11.07
C ASP A 141 24.41 24.74 9.85
N ASN A 142 23.42 25.10 9.05
CA ASN A 142 23.55 25.85 7.80
C ASN A 142 24.38 25.18 6.69
N LYS A 143 24.62 23.87 6.78
CA LYS A 143 25.35 23.09 5.77
C LYS A 143 24.46 22.01 5.19
N TRP A 144 24.61 21.77 3.88
CA TRP A 144 23.95 20.67 3.21
C TRP A 144 24.62 19.34 3.54
N VAL A 145 23.85 18.43 4.12
CA VAL A 145 24.25 17.05 4.38
C VAL A 145 23.49 16.13 3.43
N LYS A 146 24.22 15.37 2.64
CA LYS A 146 23.65 14.38 1.72
C LYS A 146 23.22 13.15 2.52
N ILE A 147 22.02 12.68 2.29
CA ILE A 147 21.55 11.38 2.80
C ILE A 147 22.18 10.27 1.94
N PRO A 148 22.71 9.20 2.55
CA PRO A 148 23.26 8.06 1.82
C PRO A 148 22.27 7.46 0.84
N LYS A 149 22.80 6.73 -0.16
CA LYS A 149 21.97 6.00 -1.11
C LYS A 149 21.08 4.96 -0.41
N GLU A 150 21.58 4.38 0.67
CA GLU A 150 20.90 3.41 1.50
C GLU A 150 20.90 3.87 2.95
N LEU A 151 19.74 3.87 3.59
CA LEU A 151 19.56 4.31 4.96
C LEU A 151 18.62 3.36 5.71
N THR A 152 19.07 2.88 6.87
CA THR A 152 18.30 1.98 7.72
C THR A 152 17.52 2.76 8.78
N PHE A 153 16.26 2.37 8.99
CA PHE A 153 15.36 2.93 9.98
C PHE A 153 14.91 1.87 10.96
N LYS A 154 14.74 2.28 12.22
CA LYS A 154 14.06 1.48 13.25
C LYS A 154 12.57 1.79 13.27
N PHE A 155 11.77 0.76 13.48
CA PHE A 155 10.33 0.91 13.67
C PHE A 155 10.01 1.45 15.06
N PHE A 156 9.18 2.48 15.11
CA PHE A 156 8.56 2.95 16.35
C PHE A 156 7.04 2.87 16.18
N PRO A 157 6.32 2.15 17.06
CA PRO A 157 4.87 2.15 16.99
C PRO A 157 4.34 3.55 17.26
N TYR A 158 3.30 3.96 16.52
CA TYR A 158 2.58 5.19 16.86
C TYR A 158 2.10 5.07 18.30
N LYS A 159 2.50 6.02 19.16
CA LYS A 159 1.85 6.13 20.47
C LYS A 159 0.39 6.47 20.23
N LYS A 160 -0.50 5.60 20.71
CA LYS A 160 -1.94 5.86 20.74
C LYS A 160 -2.25 7.02 21.67
#